data_e9b4a6e8e020953e5dbc041c85e933bc
#
_entry.id   e9b4a6e8e020953e5dbc041c85e933bc
#
_cell.length_a   1.000
_cell.length_b   1.000
_cell.length_c   1.000
_cell.angle_alpha   90.00
_cell.angle_beta   90.00
_cell.angle_gamma   90.00
#
_symmetry.space_group_name_H-M   'P 1'
#
loop_
_entity.id
_entity.type
_entity.pdbx_description
1 polymer ?
#
loop_
_entity_poly.entity_id
_entity_poly.type
_entity_poly.pdbx_seq_one_letter_code
_entity_poly.pdbx_strand_id
1 'polypeptide(L)'
;MTGAGTGCGGCIPLVTSVLNAELAKSGIEVKNDVCEHFAYSRQELFHLIRIEEIKTFDELLEKYGKGYGCEVCKPLAGSILASCWGEHILKPQLVKLHDTNDNFLGNIQKDGTYSVIPRMAGGEVTPQALGALANVAAEYNLYTKVTGAQ
;
A
#
# COMPACT_ATOMS: atom_id res chain seq x y z
N MET A 1 25.76 0.05 -20.17
CA MET A 1 24.42 0.31 -19.61
C MET A 1 23.49 0.70 -20.75
N THR A 2 22.32 0.07 -20.87
CA THR A 2 21.40 0.27 -22.01
C THR A 2 20.53 1.53 -21.89
N GLY A 3 20.44 2.17 -20.72
CA GLY A 3 19.53 3.29 -20.47
C GLY A 3 18.03 2.94 -20.57
N ALA A 4 17.67 1.66 -20.69
CA ALA A 4 16.29 1.22 -20.73
C ALA A 4 15.58 1.55 -19.41
N GLY A 5 14.40 2.17 -19.48
CA GLY A 5 13.60 2.55 -18.32
C GLY A 5 13.98 3.89 -17.67
N THR A 6 15.02 4.58 -18.13
CA THR A 6 15.47 5.85 -17.52
C THR A 6 14.68 7.08 -17.99
N GLY A 7 13.83 6.95 -19.01
CA GLY A 7 12.95 8.00 -19.51
C GLY A 7 11.53 7.89 -18.93
N CYS A 8 10.53 7.73 -19.78
CA CYS A 8 9.11 7.65 -19.39
C CYS A 8 8.73 6.32 -18.68
N GLY A 9 9.63 5.35 -18.59
CA GLY A 9 9.39 4.07 -17.93
C GLY A 9 8.51 3.07 -18.71
N GLY A 10 7.94 3.43 -19.84
CA GLY A 10 7.01 2.58 -20.61
C GLY A 10 7.60 1.27 -21.11
N CYS A 11 8.94 1.17 -21.23
CA CYS A 11 9.63 -0.07 -21.61
C CYS A 11 9.96 -0.99 -20.43
N ILE A 12 9.79 -0.55 -19.17
CA ILE A 12 10.14 -1.35 -17.97
C ILE A 12 9.42 -2.69 -17.97
N PRO A 13 8.09 -2.78 -18.17
CA PRO A 13 7.39 -4.07 -18.15
C PRO A 13 7.94 -5.07 -19.17
N LEU A 14 8.25 -4.60 -20.39
CA LEU A 14 8.81 -5.45 -21.44
C LEU A 14 10.23 -5.94 -21.07
N VAL A 15 11.08 -5.05 -20.60
CA VAL A 15 12.45 -5.39 -20.16
C VAL A 15 12.41 -6.40 -19.02
N THR A 16 11.52 -6.19 -18.02
CA THR A 16 11.32 -7.13 -16.91
C THR A 16 10.82 -8.49 -17.40
N SER A 17 9.87 -8.52 -18.34
CA SER A 17 9.37 -9.76 -18.92
C SER A 17 10.47 -10.55 -19.63
N VAL A 18 11.29 -9.89 -20.45
CA VAL A 18 12.42 -10.52 -21.13
C VAL A 18 13.45 -11.04 -20.14
N LEU A 19 13.80 -10.24 -19.14
CA LEU A 19 14.73 -10.65 -18.09
C LEU A 19 14.24 -11.89 -17.35
N ASN A 20 12.97 -11.88 -16.92
CA ASN A 20 12.37 -13.00 -16.20
C ASN A 20 12.34 -14.28 -17.05
N ALA A 21 12.07 -14.14 -18.35
CA ALA A 21 12.13 -15.28 -19.27
C ALA A 21 13.54 -15.88 -19.40
N GLU A 22 14.58 -15.04 -19.44
CA GLU A 22 15.96 -15.52 -19.49
C GLU A 22 16.42 -16.13 -18.15
N LEU A 23 16.03 -15.53 -17.03
CA LEU A 23 16.31 -16.08 -15.69
C LEU A 23 15.66 -17.47 -15.52
N ALA A 24 14.41 -17.63 -15.95
CA ALA A 24 13.71 -18.92 -15.92
C ALA A 24 14.44 -19.99 -16.77
N LYS A 25 14.95 -19.64 -17.97
CA LYS A 25 15.76 -20.54 -18.79
C LYS A 25 17.06 -20.96 -18.11
N SER A 26 17.61 -20.06 -17.28
CA SER A 26 18.83 -20.32 -16.50
C SER A 26 18.58 -21.11 -15.21
N GLY A 27 17.31 -21.56 -14.96
CA GLY A 27 16.92 -22.31 -13.76
C GLY A 27 16.80 -21.45 -12.51
N ILE A 28 16.75 -20.12 -12.64
CA ILE A 28 16.54 -19.20 -11.53
C ILE A 28 15.04 -18.98 -11.34
N GLU A 29 14.54 -19.30 -10.17
CA GLU A 29 13.15 -19.06 -9.81
C GLU A 29 12.87 -17.56 -9.68
N VAL A 30 11.96 -17.05 -10.50
CA VAL A 30 11.53 -15.65 -10.46
C VAL A 30 10.31 -15.54 -9.57
N LYS A 31 10.47 -14.89 -8.42
CA LYS A 31 9.35 -14.59 -7.52
C LYS A 31 8.54 -13.41 -8.07
N ASN A 32 7.24 -13.62 -8.21
CA ASN A 32 6.29 -12.60 -8.64
C ASN A 32 5.43 -12.11 -7.47
N ASP A 33 6.02 -12.06 -6.28
CA ASP A 33 5.36 -11.63 -5.06
C ASP A 33 4.86 -10.19 -5.20
N VAL A 34 3.65 -9.92 -4.71
CA VAL A 34 3.05 -8.58 -4.76
C VAL A 34 3.91 -7.58 -3.98
N CYS A 35 4.30 -7.98 -2.77
CA CYS A 35 5.16 -7.18 -1.89
C CYS A 35 5.65 -8.04 -0.71
N GLU A 36 6.40 -7.43 0.20
CA GLU A 36 6.88 -8.10 1.42
C GLU A 36 5.77 -8.61 2.36
N HIS A 37 4.55 -8.05 2.25
CA HIS A 37 3.40 -8.47 3.05
C HIS A 37 2.71 -9.71 2.50
N PHE A 38 2.77 -9.93 1.18
CA PHE A 38 2.17 -11.08 0.51
C PHE A 38 3.17 -11.75 -0.41
N ALA A 39 3.62 -12.94 -0.04
CA ALA A 39 4.48 -13.81 -0.84
C ALA A 39 3.66 -14.58 -1.91
N TYR A 40 2.76 -13.87 -2.57
CA TYR A 40 1.86 -14.36 -3.60
C TYR A 40 1.82 -13.38 -4.76
N SER A 41 1.64 -13.88 -5.97
CA SER A 41 1.33 -13.07 -7.13
C SER A 41 -0.12 -12.56 -7.07
N ARG A 42 -0.43 -11.54 -7.87
CA ARG A 42 -1.81 -11.04 -8.01
C ARG A 42 -2.81 -12.15 -8.41
N GLN A 43 -2.38 -13.06 -9.27
CA GLN A 43 -3.22 -14.14 -9.75
C GLN A 43 -3.51 -15.18 -8.66
N GLU A 44 -2.52 -15.53 -7.87
CA GLU A 44 -2.69 -16.44 -6.73
C GLU A 44 -3.61 -15.82 -5.68
N LEU A 45 -3.43 -14.55 -5.33
CA LEU A 45 -4.34 -13.83 -4.42
C LEU A 45 -5.77 -13.81 -4.95
N PHE A 46 -5.98 -13.62 -6.26
CA PHE A 46 -7.31 -13.68 -6.86
C PHE A 46 -7.95 -15.06 -6.69
N HIS A 47 -7.19 -16.14 -6.91
CA HIS A 47 -7.70 -17.49 -6.72
C HIS A 47 -8.01 -17.80 -5.25
N LEU A 48 -7.13 -17.42 -4.32
CA LEU A 48 -7.34 -17.60 -2.89
C LEU A 48 -8.60 -16.87 -2.41
N ILE A 49 -8.77 -15.61 -2.79
CA ILE A 49 -9.95 -14.81 -2.46
C ILE A 49 -11.24 -15.46 -2.95
N ARG A 50 -11.23 -16.00 -4.18
CA ARG A 50 -12.41 -16.66 -4.76
C ARG A 50 -12.72 -18.01 -4.14
N ILE A 51 -11.71 -18.84 -3.91
CA ILE A 51 -11.89 -20.22 -3.42
C ILE A 51 -12.32 -20.21 -1.95
N GLU A 52 -11.70 -19.35 -1.14
CA GLU A 52 -12.00 -19.26 0.29
C GLU A 52 -13.08 -18.21 0.62
N GLU A 53 -13.68 -17.61 -0.40
CA GLU A 53 -14.72 -16.58 -0.26
C GLU A 53 -14.34 -15.42 0.67
N ILE A 54 -13.07 -15.03 0.69
CA ILE A 54 -12.57 -13.93 1.52
C ILE A 54 -13.27 -12.63 1.14
N LYS A 55 -13.82 -11.93 2.14
CA LYS A 55 -14.64 -10.73 1.91
C LYS A 55 -13.95 -9.43 2.30
N THR A 56 -12.88 -9.49 3.10
CA THR A 56 -12.21 -8.29 3.62
C THR A 56 -10.70 -8.37 3.46
N PHE A 57 -10.05 -7.20 3.45
CA PHE A 57 -8.58 -7.12 3.43
C PHE A 57 -7.96 -7.68 4.71
N ASP A 58 -8.60 -7.43 5.86
CA ASP A 58 -8.09 -7.87 7.15
C ASP A 58 -8.09 -9.40 7.23
N GLU A 59 -9.15 -10.06 6.76
CA GLU A 59 -9.22 -11.52 6.66
C GLU A 59 -8.14 -12.08 5.71
N LEU A 60 -7.92 -11.43 4.57
CA LEU A 60 -6.87 -11.81 3.63
C LEU A 60 -5.48 -11.68 4.25
N LEU A 61 -5.25 -10.59 4.98
CA LEU A 61 -3.99 -10.32 5.66
C LEU A 61 -3.73 -11.32 6.80
N GLU A 62 -4.74 -11.64 7.59
CA GLU A 62 -4.65 -12.60 8.69
C GLU A 62 -4.31 -14.02 8.21
N LYS A 63 -4.94 -14.46 7.10
CA LYS A 63 -4.74 -15.81 6.59
C LYS A 63 -3.46 -15.99 5.77
N TYR A 64 -3.12 -15.00 4.94
CA TYR A 64 -2.10 -15.15 3.89
C TYR A 64 -1.03 -14.06 3.89
N GLY A 65 -1.21 -13.03 4.69
CA GLY A 65 -0.31 -11.91 4.76
C GLY A 65 0.49 -11.84 6.05
N LYS A 66 1.22 -10.75 6.20
CA LYS A 66 1.94 -10.36 7.42
C LYS A 66 2.03 -8.85 7.53
N GLY A 67 2.17 -8.37 8.77
CA GLY A 67 2.23 -6.93 9.05
C GLY A 67 0.87 -6.25 8.85
N TYR A 68 0.88 -5.03 8.30
CA TYR A 68 -0.31 -4.16 8.21
C TYR A 68 -0.74 -3.83 6.78
N GLY A 69 0.00 -4.33 5.78
CA GLY A 69 -0.19 -3.98 4.38
C GLY A 69 0.43 -2.62 4.01
N CYS A 70 0.60 -2.36 2.71
CA CYS A 70 1.26 -1.17 2.17
C CYS A 70 0.46 -0.58 1.00
N GLU A 71 0.99 0.51 0.43
CA GLU A 71 0.44 1.20 -0.75
C GLU A 71 0.34 0.33 -2.01
N VAL A 72 1.00 -0.82 -2.03
CA VAL A 72 0.93 -1.78 -3.15
C VAL A 72 -0.18 -2.79 -2.92
N CYS A 73 -0.16 -3.52 -1.78
CA CYS A 73 -1.09 -4.62 -1.57
C CYS A 73 -2.52 -4.18 -1.21
N LYS A 74 -2.70 -3.04 -0.53
CA LYS A 74 -4.04 -2.54 -0.18
C LYS A 74 -4.88 -2.22 -1.42
N PRO A 75 -4.44 -1.38 -2.37
CA PRO A 75 -5.23 -1.11 -3.57
C PRO A 75 -5.34 -2.33 -4.49
N LEU A 76 -4.31 -3.19 -4.54
CA LEU A 76 -4.37 -4.42 -5.32
C LEU A 76 -5.43 -5.37 -4.77
N ALA A 77 -5.43 -5.63 -3.46
CA ALA A 77 -6.43 -6.47 -2.82
C ALA A 77 -7.83 -5.85 -2.92
N GLY A 78 -7.96 -4.52 -2.74
CA GLY A 78 -9.21 -3.79 -2.94
C GLY A 78 -9.76 -3.99 -4.36
N SER A 79 -8.92 -3.91 -5.38
CA SER A 79 -9.29 -4.17 -6.78
C SER A 79 -9.74 -5.61 -7.01
N ILE A 80 -9.07 -6.60 -6.40
CA ILE A 80 -9.46 -8.01 -6.51
C ILE A 80 -10.80 -8.26 -5.81
N LEU A 81 -10.94 -7.79 -4.57
CA LEU A 81 -12.18 -7.93 -3.79
C LEU A 81 -13.37 -7.28 -4.49
N ALA A 82 -13.18 -6.08 -5.07
CA ALA A 82 -14.20 -5.41 -5.87
C ALA A 82 -14.58 -6.19 -7.14
N SER A 83 -13.62 -6.85 -7.75
CA SER A 83 -13.86 -7.70 -8.93
C SER A 83 -14.59 -9.00 -8.59
N CYS A 84 -14.35 -9.54 -7.40
CA CYS A 84 -14.99 -10.78 -6.95
C CYS A 84 -16.37 -10.54 -6.33
N TRP A 85 -16.56 -9.41 -5.65
CA TRP A 85 -17.71 -9.11 -4.81
C TRP A 85 -18.30 -7.74 -5.15
N GLY A 86 -19.38 -7.72 -5.91
CA GLY A 86 -19.97 -6.49 -6.45
C GLY A 86 -20.37 -5.43 -5.41
N GLU A 87 -20.73 -5.84 -4.19
CA GLU A 87 -21.07 -4.93 -3.09
C GLU A 87 -19.87 -4.32 -2.36
N HIS A 88 -18.65 -4.81 -2.64
CA HIS A 88 -17.45 -4.42 -1.93
C HIS A 88 -17.19 -2.90 -2.00
N ILE A 89 -17.37 -2.31 -3.18
CA ILE A 89 -17.09 -0.89 -3.45
C ILE A 89 -18.03 0.03 -2.64
N LEU A 90 -19.25 -0.39 -2.37
CA LEU A 90 -20.28 0.43 -1.74
C LEU A 90 -20.18 0.50 -0.20
N LYS A 91 -19.30 -0.28 0.40
CA LYS A 91 -19.17 -0.34 1.87
C LYS A 91 -18.26 0.77 2.39
N PRO A 92 -18.75 1.70 3.24
CA PRO A 92 -17.96 2.84 3.73
C PRO A 92 -16.65 2.44 4.44
N GLN A 93 -16.63 1.30 5.16
CA GLN A 93 -15.45 0.80 5.86
C GLN A 93 -14.31 0.38 4.91
N LEU A 94 -14.60 0.19 3.62
CA LEU A 94 -13.64 -0.22 2.62
C LEU A 94 -13.06 0.96 1.81
N VAL A 95 -13.48 2.19 2.10
CA VAL A 95 -12.99 3.41 1.43
C VAL A 95 -11.47 3.49 1.42
N LYS A 96 -10.82 3.11 2.52
CA LYS A 96 -9.35 3.10 2.63
C LYS A 96 -8.64 2.20 1.61
N LEU A 97 -9.31 1.17 1.09
CA LEU A 97 -8.76 0.27 0.08
C LEU A 97 -8.94 0.82 -1.34
N HIS A 98 -9.92 1.70 -1.53
CA HIS A 98 -10.25 2.30 -2.83
C HIS A 98 -9.66 3.70 -3.01
N ASP A 99 -9.25 4.33 -1.91
CA ASP A 99 -8.65 5.66 -1.96
C ASP A 99 -7.22 5.57 -2.48
N THR A 100 -7.03 6.02 -3.72
CA THR A 100 -5.73 6.05 -4.40
C THR A 100 -5.08 7.42 -4.33
N ASN A 101 -5.72 8.38 -3.66
CA ASN A 101 -5.20 9.73 -3.49
C ASN A 101 -4.51 9.92 -2.13
N ASP A 102 -4.21 11.15 -1.79
CA ASP A 102 -3.37 11.52 -0.64
C ASP A 102 -4.02 11.33 0.73
N ASN A 103 -5.32 11.03 0.82
CA ASN A 103 -5.99 10.95 2.12
C ASN A 103 -5.55 9.73 2.94
N PHE A 104 -5.50 8.58 2.29
CA PHE A 104 -5.14 7.32 2.96
C PHE A 104 -3.89 6.69 2.35
N LEU A 105 -3.94 6.31 1.08
CA LEU A 105 -2.86 5.52 0.48
C LEU A 105 -1.61 6.35 0.19
N GLY A 106 -1.75 7.65 -0.12
CA GLY A 106 -0.63 8.55 -0.35
C GLY A 106 0.20 8.83 0.91
N ASN A 107 -0.39 8.65 2.10
CA ASN A 107 0.28 8.87 3.39
C ASN A 107 0.72 7.59 4.10
N ILE A 108 0.55 6.43 3.47
CA ILE A 108 0.99 5.16 4.05
C ILE A 108 2.51 5.02 3.96
N GLN A 109 3.12 4.59 5.05
CA GLN A 109 4.55 4.32 5.14
C GLN A 109 4.85 2.86 4.77
N LYS A 110 6.11 2.55 4.55
CA LYS A 110 6.55 1.19 4.19
C LYS A 110 6.23 0.14 5.26
N ASP A 111 6.21 0.55 6.52
CA ASP A 111 5.88 -0.31 7.67
C ASP A 111 4.37 -0.46 7.90
N GLY A 112 3.53 0.14 7.03
CA GLY A 112 2.07 0.11 7.13
C GLY A 112 1.47 1.19 8.04
N THR A 113 2.27 2.01 8.69
CA THR A 113 1.79 3.18 9.44
C THR A 113 1.39 4.32 8.52
N TYR A 114 0.74 5.34 9.06
CA TYR A 114 0.31 6.51 8.30
C TYR A 114 1.02 7.77 8.77
N SER A 115 1.49 8.55 7.81
CA SER A 115 1.98 9.91 8.07
C SER A 115 0.79 10.86 8.15
N VAL A 116 0.75 11.70 9.18
CA VAL A 116 -0.26 12.76 9.33
C VAL A 116 0.47 14.09 9.40
N ILE A 117 0.12 14.99 8.49
CA ILE A 117 0.69 16.34 8.44
C ILE A 117 -0.44 17.33 8.78
N PRO A 118 -0.54 17.80 10.04
CA PRO A 118 -1.53 18.80 10.42
C PRO A 118 -1.33 20.09 9.64
N ARG A 119 -2.40 20.60 9.03
CA ARG A 119 -2.32 21.87 8.30
C ARG A 119 -2.19 23.03 9.28
N MET A 120 -1.10 23.78 9.16
CA MET A 120 -0.82 24.98 9.92
C MET A 120 -0.58 26.14 8.95
N ALA A 121 -1.60 26.96 8.71
CA ALA A 121 -1.53 28.06 7.75
C ALA A 121 -0.47 29.09 8.21
N GLY A 122 0.50 29.38 7.33
CA GLY A 122 1.60 30.30 7.66
C GLY A 122 2.52 29.83 8.80
N GLY A 123 2.42 28.56 9.21
CA GLY A 123 3.18 28.02 10.36
C GLY A 123 2.63 28.45 11.74
N GLU A 124 1.50 29.15 11.76
CA GLU A 124 0.89 29.62 13.02
C GLU A 124 0.13 28.46 13.70
N VAL A 125 0.45 28.23 14.96
CA VAL A 125 -0.23 27.26 15.82
C VAL A 125 -0.50 27.87 17.19
N THR A 126 -1.71 27.75 17.69
CA THR A 126 -2.02 28.21 19.04
C THR A 126 -1.41 27.29 20.09
N PRO A 127 -1.07 27.81 21.30
CA PRO A 127 -0.59 26.98 22.41
C PRO A 127 -1.52 25.80 22.72
N GLN A 128 -2.83 26.02 22.62
CA GLN A 128 -3.86 24.98 22.83
C GLN A 128 -3.78 23.87 21.77
N ALA A 129 -3.67 24.24 20.49
CA ALA A 129 -3.53 23.27 19.39
C ALA A 129 -2.22 22.49 19.50
N LEU A 130 -1.12 23.16 19.86
CA LEU A 130 0.16 22.50 20.08
C LEU A 130 0.09 21.52 21.26
N GLY A 131 -0.56 21.92 22.36
CA GLY A 131 -0.81 21.03 23.50
C GLY A 131 -1.66 19.82 23.15
N ALA A 132 -2.72 20.00 22.34
CA ALA A 132 -3.54 18.90 21.86
C ALA A 132 -2.72 17.89 21.01
N LEU A 133 -1.89 18.38 20.09
CA LEU A 133 -1.00 17.52 19.30
C LEU A 133 -0.02 16.74 20.18
N ALA A 134 0.58 17.39 21.17
CA ALA A 134 1.51 16.75 22.09
C ALA A 134 0.82 15.66 22.93
N ASN A 135 -0.39 15.92 23.42
CA ASN A 135 -1.17 14.95 24.21
C ASN A 135 -1.54 13.72 23.38
N VAL A 136 -2.05 13.90 22.16
CA VAL A 136 -2.39 12.80 21.25
C VAL A 136 -1.14 12.00 20.90
N ALA A 137 -0.05 12.66 20.59
CA ALA A 137 1.21 12.00 20.26
C ALA A 137 1.73 11.14 21.44
N ALA A 138 1.60 11.62 22.66
CA ALA A 138 1.98 10.90 23.88
C ALA A 138 1.03 9.72 24.15
N GLU A 139 -0.29 9.92 24.02
CA GLU A 139 -1.31 8.90 24.25
C GLU A 139 -1.14 7.68 23.32
N TYR A 140 -0.87 7.95 22.04
CA TYR A 140 -0.73 6.90 21.03
C TYR A 140 0.73 6.52 20.73
N ASN A 141 1.68 7.01 21.50
CA ASN A 141 3.13 6.77 21.31
C ASN A 141 3.59 7.05 19.87
N LEU A 142 3.17 8.18 19.29
CA LEU A 142 3.46 8.51 17.91
C LEU A 142 4.86 9.12 17.76
N TYR A 143 5.56 8.72 16.70
CA TYR A 143 6.76 9.44 16.28
C TYR A 143 6.37 10.82 15.74
N THR A 144 6.96 11.87 16.32
CA THR A 144 6.71 13.24 15.92
C THR A 144 7.97 13.94 15.42
N LYS A 145 7.82 14.71 14.35
CA LYS A 145 8.92 15.49 13.77
C LYS A 145 8.40 16.86 13.36
N VAL A 146 9.07 17.90 13.84
CA VAL A 146 8.85 19.27 13.36
C VAL A 146 9.81 19.52 12.21
N THR A 147 9.27 19.82 11.03
CA THR A 147 10.05 20.18 9.85
C THR A 147 9.93 21.68 9.60
N GLY A 148 10.94 22.28 9.00
CA GLY A 148 10.86 23.65 8.51
C GLY A 148 9.77 23.82 7.45
N ALA A 149 9.42 25.05 7.12
CA ALA A 149 8.35 25.39 6.18
C ALA A 149 8.42 24.57 4.88
N GLN A 150 7.34 23.91 4.58
CA GLN A 150 7.02 23.35 3.28
C GLN A 150 5.85 24.12 2.70
#